data_4b3ca2b7527ae872d09f404b74a5575a
#
_entry.id   4b3ca2b7527ae872d09f404b74a5575a
#
_cell.length_a   1.000
_cell.length_b   1.000
_cell.length_c   1.000
_cell.angle_alpha   90.00
_cell.angle_beta   90.00
_cell.angle_gamma   90.00
#
_symmetry.space_group_name_H-M   'P 1'
#
loop_
_entity.id
_entity.type
_entity.pdbx_description
1 polymer ?
#
loop_
_entity_poly.entity_id
_entity_poly.type
_entity_poly.pdbx_seq_one_letter_code
_entity_poly.pdbx_strand_id
1 'polypeptide(L)'
;MQIRQWNKILIPYEQAVEELKVKFKGIRTELREINEYSPIEFVTGRVKTVSSILEKAKKYNVPDDQIEEKIEDIAGIRIMCQFVDDIYSVIELIRQRDEKDLKVLYEKDYLHNEKESGYRSYHVIIEYPVQTAYGQKKILAEIQIRTLAMNFWATIEHSLHYKYKENIPERIRERLKKAAEAAHRLDEEMWEIRDEVINAQKLFEVKSNTVSSIVNNIQLLNLIGRKGEAREFQEKFEALWEKGNVGDLKELLHTIKYVVARFQAFD
;
A
#
# COMPACT_ATOMS: atom_id res chain seq x y z
N MET A 1 -10.04 -5.62 40.02
CA MET A 1 -11.10 -5.18 39.08
C MET A 1 -12.00 -6.33 38.71
N GLN A 2 -13.34 -6.21 38.85
CA GLN A 2 -14.26 -7.32 38.59
C GLN A 2 -14.45 -7.55 37.09
N ILE A 3 -14.66 -8.80 36.64
CA ILE A 3 -14.86 -9.19 35.22
C ILE A 3 -15.93 -8.33 34.51
N ARG A 4 -17.01 -7.95 35.21
CA ARG A 4 -18.07 -7.07 34.71
C ARG A 4 -17.62 -5.65 34.34
N GLN A 5 -16.53 -5.14 34.91
CA GLN A 5 -16.00 -3.80 34.60
C GLN A 5 -15.19 -3.84 33.30
N TRP A 6 -14.44 -4.92 33.04
CA TRP A 6 -13.67 -5.05 31.81
C TRP A 6 -14.56 -5.10 30.56
N ASN A 7 -15.68 -5.81 30.60
CA ASN A 7 -16.61 -5.82 29.47
C ASN A 7 -17.10 -4.40 29.11
N LYS A 8 -17.41 -3.57 30.12
CA LYS A 8 -17.82 -2.18 29.88
C LYS A 8 -16.70 -1.31 29.30
N ILE A 9 -15.46 -1.55 29.72
CA ILE A 9 -14.29 -0.83 29.22
C ILE A 9 -14.00 -1.21 27.77
N LEU A 10 -14.12 -2.49 27.40
CA LEU A 10 -13.71 -3.00 26.10
C LEU A 10 -14.74 -2.76 24.99
N ILE A 11 -16.02 -2.62 25.27
CA ILE A 11 -17.08 -2.37 24.27
C ILE A 11 -16.73 -1.19 23.31
N PRO A 12 -16.31 -0.01 23.78
CA PRO A 12 -15.91 1.08 22.87
C PRO A 12 -14.73 0.73 21.98
N TYR A 13 -13.77 -0.09 22.47
CA TYR A 13 -12.64 -0.53 21.69
C TYR A 13 -13.03 -1.56 20.63
N GLU A 14 -13.97 -2.47 20.94
CA GLU A 14 -14.55 -3.41 19.99
C GLU A 14 -15.27 -2.67 18.86
N GLN A 15 -16.09 -1.69 19.21
CA GLN A 15 -16.78 -0.83 18.26
C GLN A 15 -15.80 -0.07 17.37
N ALA A 16 -14.76 0.56 17.94
CA ALA A 16 -13.74 1.28 17.18
C ALA A 16 -13.01 0.37 16.19
N VAL A 17 -12.66 -0.86 16.61
CA VAL A 17 -12.03 -1.83 15.72
C VAL A 17 -12.90 -2.15 14.52
N GLU A 18 -14.20 -2.40 14.73
CA GLU A 18 -15.12 -2.70 13.63
C GLU A 18 -15.34 -1.49 12.71
N GLU A 19 -15.54 -0.29 13.27
CA GLU A 19 -15.69 0.94 12.48
C GLU A 19 -14.45 1.25 11.64
N LEU A 20 -13.24 1.18 12.21
CA LEU A 20 -11.98 1.41 11.50
C LEU A 20 -11.74 0.36 10.40
N LYS A 21 -12.05 -0.92 10.67
CA LYS A 21 -11.99 -1.96 9.65
C LYS A 21 -12.90 -1.65 8.46
N VAL A 22 -14.14 -1.23 8.70
CA VAL A 22 -15.09 -0.86 7.64
C VAL A 22 -14.56 0.33 6.85
N LYS A 23 -14.05 1.37 7.52
CA LYS A 23 -13.50 2.56 6.86
C LYS A 23 -12.35 2.24 5.92
N PHE A 24 -11.34 1.50 6.37
CA PHE A 24 -10.18 1.16 5.53
C PHE A 24 -10.52 0.14 4.44
N LYS A 25 -11.42 -0.81 4.71
CA LYS A 25 -11.96 -1.69 3.66
C LYS A 25 -12.74 -0.92 2.62
N GLY A 26 -13.48 0.11 3.03
CA GLY A 26 -14.23 1.01 2.13
C GLY A 26 -13.32 1.70 1.13
N ILE A 27 -12.21 2.29 1.60
CA ILE A 27 -11.19 2.91 0.71
C ILE A 27 -10.67 1.91 -0.34
N ARG A 28 -10.33 0.70 0.09
CA ARG A 28 -9.89 -0.36 -0.82
C ARG A 28 -10.94 -0.69 -1.87
N THR A 29 -12.19 -0.84 -1.44
CA THR A 29 -13.30 -1.18 -2.32
C THR A 29 -13.56 -0.07 -3.34
N GLU A 30 -13.60 1.18 -2.89
CA GLU A 30 -13.80 2.36 -3.73
C GLU A 30 -12.74 2.44 -4.85
N LEU A 31 -11.46 2.37 -4.50
CA LEU A 31 -10.37 2.41 -5.49
C LEU A 31 -10.49 1.28 -6.52
N ARG A 32 -10.82 0.06 -6.09
CA ARG A 32 -10.99 -1.10 -7.00
C ARG A 32 -12.20 -0.97 -7.92
N GLU A 33 -13.30 -0.39 -7.45
CA GLU A 33 -14.51 -0.18 -8.26
C GLU A 33 -14.29 0.84 -9.37
N ILE A 34 -13.44 1.84 -9.14
CA ILE A 34 -13.06 2.82 -10.17
C ILE A 34 -11.83 2.39 -11.01
N ASN A 35 -11.39 1.13 -10.87
CA ASN A 35 -10.21 0.56 -11.51
C ASN A 35 -8.90 1.31 -11.21
N GLU A 36 -8.79 1.92 -10.03
CA GLU A 36 -7.55 2.50 -9.53
C GLU A 36 -6.79 1.50 -8.65
N TYR A 37 -5.47 1.67 -8.61
CA TYR A 37 -4.63 0.86 -7.75
C TYR A 37 -4.92 1.14 -6.28
N SER A 38 -5.16 0.09 -5.50
CA SER A 38 -5.36 0.21 -4.04
C SER A 38 -4.08 -0.18 -3.30
N PRO A 39 -3.51 0.70 -2.45
CA PRO A 39 -2.37 0.35 -1.61
C PRO A 39 -2.74 -0.61 -0.47
N ILE A 40 -4.04 -0.85 -0.25
CA ILE A 40 -4.55 -1.73 0.81
C ILE A 40 -4.89 -3.09 0.22
N GLU A 41 -4.17 -4.14 0.64
CA GLU A 41 -4.49 -5.52 0.25
C GLU A 41 -5.59 -6.11 1.13
N PHE A 42 -5.45 -6.05 2.45
CA PHE A 42 -6.52 -6.37 3.38
C PHE A 42 -6.36 -5.67 4.74
N VAL A 43 -7.45 -5.64 5.50
CA VAL A 43 -7.50 -5.00 6.81
C VAL A 43 -8.00 -6.03 7.83
N THR A 44 -7.27 -6.16 8.92
CA THR A 44 -7.69 -6.93 10.11
C THR A 44 -7.66 -6.04 11.35
N GLY A 45 -8.33 -6.47 12.40
CA GLY A 45 -8.31 -5.75 13.66
C GLY A 45 -8.61 -6.69 14.82
N ARG A 46 -8.15 -6.29 15.99
CA ARG A 46 -8.43 -7.03 17.24
C ARG A 46 -8.48 -6.10 18.43
N VAL A 47 -9.24 -6.48 19.43
CA VAL A 47 -9.12 -5.94 20.78
C VAL A 47 -8.15 -6.83 21.57
N LYS A 48 -7.25 -6.21 22.32
CA LYS A 48 -6.29 -6.90 23.16
C LYS A 48 -7.00 -7.60 24.31
N THR A 49 -6.60 -8.83 24.63
CA THR A 49 -7.18 -9.57 25.76
C THR A 49 -6.85 -8.90 27.10
N VAL A 50 -7.76 -9.01 28.06
CA VAL A 50 -7.58 -8.45 29.42
C VAL A 50 -6.25 -8.89 30.04
N SER A 51 -5.89 -10.16 29.91
CA SER A 51 -4.60 -10.67 30.41
C SER A 51 -3.41 -9.95 29.81
N SER A 52 -3.41 -9.73 28.47
CA SER A 52 -2.33 -9.03 27.77
C SER A 52 -2.30 -7.54 28.09
N ILE A 53 -3.45 -6.92 28.38
CA ILE A 53 -3.51 -5.52 28.84
C ILE A 53 -2.85 -5.41 30.23
N LEU A 54 -3.21 -6.28 31.16
CA LEU A 54 -2.68 -6.30 32.51
C LEU A 54 -1.17 -6.62 32.55
N GLU A 55 -0.72 -7.59 31.74
CA GLU A 55 0.72 -7.88 31.57
C GLU A 55 1.49 -6.66 31.08
N LYS A 56 0.94 -5.96 30.06
CA LYS A 56 1.56 -4.74 29.52
C LYS A 56 1.54 -3.62 30.54
N ALA A 57 0.44 -3.40 31.23
CA ALA A 57 0.35 -2.40 32.31
C ALA A 57 1.37 -2.67 33.42
N LYS A 58 1.52 -3.92 33.86
CA LYS A 58 2.54 -4.32 34.82
C LYS A 58 3.97 -4.06 34.31
N LYS A 59 4.25 -4.42 33.07
CA LYS A 59 5.58 -4.23 32.44
C LYS A 59 6.00 -2.75 32.41
N TYR A 60 5.04 -1.85 32.18
CA TYR A 60 5.30 -0.40 32.09
C TYR A 60 4.95 0.35 33.38
N ASN A 61 4.61 -0.35 34.48
CA ASN A 61 4.20 0.24 35.76
C ASN A 61 3.03 1.22 35.61
N VAL A 62 2.05 0.90 34.75
CA VAL A 62 0.84 1.72 34.51
C VAL A 62 -0.21 1.35 35.58
N PRO A 63 -0.70 2.35 36.37
CA PRO A 63 -1.79 2.13 37.31
C PRO A 63 -3.10 1.71 36.62
N ASP A 64 -3.96 0.97 37.33
CA ASP A 64 -5.21 0.45 36.78
C ASP A 64 -6.16 1.54 36.25
N ASP A 65 -6.19 2.70 36.88
CA ASP A 65 -6.99 3.87 36.50
C ASP A 65 -6.45 4.63 35.29
N GLN A 66 -5.19 4.40 34.87
CA GLN A 66 -4.55 5.02 33.71
C GLN A 66 -4.40 4.08 32.52
N ILE A 67 -4.92 2.87 32.59
CA ILE A 67 -4.77 1.87 31.51
C ILE A 67 -5.31 2.39 30.16
N GLU A 68 -6.49 3.00 30.16
CA GLU A 68 -7.11 3.51 28.93
C GLU A 68 -6.34 4.69 28.31
N GLU A 69 -5.58 5.44 29.10
CA GLU A 69 -4.77 6.59 28.66
C GLU A 69 -3.35 6.21 28.21
N LYS A 70 -2.80 5.11 28.77
CA LYS A 70 -1.39 4.74 28.57
C LYS A 70 -1.17 3.51 27.69
N ILE A 71 -2.18 2.63 27.58
CA ILE A 71 -2.08 1.44 26.73
C ILE A 71 -2.70 1.72 25.38
N GLU A 72 -1.86 2.04 24.41
CA GLU A 72 -2.24 2.54 23.07
C GLU A 72 -2.82 1.48 22.14
N ASP A 73 -2.53 0.20 22.40
CA ASP A 73 -2.83 -0.94 21.54
C ASP A 73 -3.95 -1.85 22.08
N ILE A 74 -4.86 -1.29 22.88
CA ILE A 74 -6.09 -2.00 23.30
C ILE A 74 -6.94 -2.27 22.05
N ALA A 75 -7.19 -1.25 21.21
CA ALA A 75 -7.70 -1.41 19.85
C ALA A 75 -6.51 -1.46 18.87
N GLY A 76 -6.35 -2.55 18.16
CA GLY A 76 -5.29 -2.73 17.17
C GLY A 76 -5.87 -2.99 15.79
N ILE A 77 -5.50 -2.16 14.81
CA ILE A 77 -5.80 -2.35 13.40
C ILE A 77 -4.53 -2.74 12.67
N ARG A 78 -4.64 -3.67 11.72
CA ARG A 78 -3.54 -4.02 10.82
C ARG A 78 -3.98 -3.82 9.39
N ILE A 79 -3.23 -3.04 8.66
CA ILE A 79 -3.39 -2.80 7.22
C ILE A 79 -2.22 -3.48 6.52
N MET A 80 -2.56 -4.41 5.61
CA MET A 80 -1.58 -5.14 4.82
C MET A 80 -1.47 -4.50 3.45
N CYS A 81 -0.24 -4.29 3.02
CA CYS A 81 0.16 -3.75 1.73
C CYS A 81 0.92 -4.81 0.93
N GLN A 82 0.94 -4.69 -0.39
CA GLN A 82 1.75 -5.57 -1.23
C GLN A 82 3.22 -5.12 -1.23
N PHE A 83 3.46 -3.81 -1.34
CA PHE A 83 4.79 -3.22 -1.47
C PHE A 83 5.09 -2.21 -0.37
N VAL A 84 6.37 -1.88 -0.22
CA VAL A 84 6.81 -0.93 0.83
C VAL A 84 6.30 0.49 0.59
N ASP A 85 6.24 0.94 -0.66
CA ASP A 85 5.71 2.27 -1.03
C ASP A 85 4.21 2.40 -0.80
N ASP A 86 3.46 1.29 -0.84
CA ASP A 86 2.05 1.27 -0.45
C ASP A 86 1.85 1.66 1.02
N ILE A 87 2.82 1.32 1.88
CA ILE A 87 2.77 1.71 3.29
C ILE A 87 2.71 3.22 3.41
N TYR A 88 3.55 3.95 2.67
CA TYR A 88 3.56 5.42 2.68
C TYR A 88 2.27 5.99 2.08
N SER A 89 1.73 5.37 1.04
CA SER A 89 0.43 5.75 0.48
C SER A 89 -0.70 5.61 1.51
N VAL A 90 -0.71 4.53 2.30
CA VAL A 90 -1.69 4.34 3.38
C VAL A 90 -1.49 5.36 4.50
N ILE A 91 -0.25 5.72 4.85
CA ILE A 91 0.04 6.76 5.85
C ILE A 91 -0.57 8.09 5.42
N GLU A 92 -0.38 8.47 4.15
CA GLU A 92 -0.99 9.70 3.62
C GLU A 92 -2.53 9.67 3.65
N LEU A 93 -3.15 8.53 3.35
CA LEU A 93 -4.59 8.35 3.51
C LEU A 93 -5.06 8.53 4.96
N ILE A 94 -4.27 8.09 5.94
CA ILE A 94 -4.55 8.30 7.37
C ILE A 94 -4.37 9.77 7.75
N ARG A 95 -3.29 10.41 7.34
CA ARG A 95 -3.00 11.83 7.60
C ARG A 95 -4.07 12.76 7.02
N GLN A 96 -4.60 12.45 5.84
CA GLN A 96 -5.71 13.20 5.24
C GLN A 96 -7.00 13.16 6.07
N ARG A 97 -7.12 12.24 7.00
CA ARG A 97 -8.27 12.08 7.92
C ARG A 97 -8.03 12.74 9.27
N ASP A 98 -6.81 13.22 9.53
CA ASP A 98 -6.47 13.90 10.78
C ASP A 98 -7.37 15.10 11.03
N GLU A 99 -7.79 15.26 12.28
CA GLU A 99 -8.75 16.27 12.76
C GLU A 99 -10.12 16.26 12.04
N LYS A 100 -10.44 15.20 11.25
CA LYS A 100 -11.75 15.03 10.60
C LYS A 100 -12.59 13.99 11.33
N ASP A 101 -12.20 12.72 11.22
CA ASP A 101 -12.91 11.60 11.84
C ASP A 101 -12.02 10.72 12.71
N LEU A 102 -10.76 11.07 12.82
CA LEU A 102 -9.77 10.56 13.76
C LEU A 102 -8.75 11.68 14.05
N LYS A 103 -7.94 11.50 15.08
CA LYS A 103 -6.81 12.39 15.38
C LYS A 103 -5.52 11.58 15.45
N VAL A 104 -4.54 11.95 14.64
CA VAL A 104 -3.20 11.36 14.69
C VAL A 104 -2.44 11.98 15.87
N LEU A 105 -2.01 11.16 16.82
CA LEU A 105 -1.24 11.61 17.96
C LEU A 105 0.25 11.59 17.68
N TYR A 106 0.75 10.50 17.13
CA TYR A 106 2.13 10.36 16.69
C TYR A 106 2.33 9.08 15.88
N GLU A 107 3.50 8.97 15.26
CA GLU A 107 3.89 7.90 14.38
C GLU A 107 5.21 7.26 14.85
N LYS A 108 5.36 5.94 14.61
CA LYS A 108 6.58 5.17 14.89
C LYS A 108 7.03 4.48 13.61
N ASP A 109 8.10 4.96 13.03
CA ASP A 109 8.67 4.40 11.82
C ASP A 109 9.71 3.32 12.14
N TYR A 110 9.27 2.06 12.13
CA TYR A 110 10.15 0.90 12.23
C TYR A 110 10.57 0.34 10.86
N LEU A 111 10.31 1.06 9.76
CA LEU A 111 10.85 0.71 8.44
C LEU A 111 12.29 1.22 8.33
N HIS A 112 12.53 2.48 8.71
CA HIS A 112 13.86 3.09 8.76
C HIS A 112 14.60 2.82 10.08
N ASN A 113 13.88 2.66 11.19
CA ASN A 113 14.42 2.43 12.52
C ASN A 113 13.96 1.07 13.04
N GLU A 114 14.43 0.01 12.40
CA GLU A 114 14.07 -1.37 12.76
C GLU A 114 14.48 -1.72 14.19
N LYS A 115 13.70 -2.59 14.83
CA LYS A 115 14.08 -3.09 16.16
C LYS A 115 15.26 -4.05 16.06
N GLU A 116 15.96 -4.24 17.17
CA GLU A 116 17.08 -5.21 17.28
C GLU A 116 16.73 -6.61 16.76
N SER A 117 15.47 -7.02 16.90
CA SER A 117 14.94 -8.30 16.38
C SER A 117 14.83 -8.36 14.86
N GLY A 118 14.99 -7.25 14.15
CA GLY A 118 14.70 -7.10 12.71
C GLY A 118 13.22 -6.81 12.40
N TYR A 119 12.41 -6.54 13.44
CA TYR A 119 11.00 -6.18 13.24
C TYR A 119 10.86 -4.88 12.48
N ARG A 120 10.05 -4.90 11.40
CA ARG A 120 9.68 -3.76 10.57
C ARG A 120 8.17 -3.59 10.51
N SER A 121 7.70 -2.37 10.62
CA SER A 121 6.30 -1.96 10.51
C SER A 121 6.23 -0.45 10.61
N TYR A 122 5.18 0.17 10.08
CA TYR A 122 4.84 1.54 10.43
C TYR A 122 3.66 1.55 11.39
N HIS A 123 3.75 2.29 12.49
CA HIS A 123 2.69 2.40 13.48
C HIS A 123 2.18 3.83 13.56
N VAL A 124 0.88 3.99 13.50
CA VAL A 124 0.21 5.26 13.74
C VAL A 124 -0.67 5.12 14.99
N ILE A 125 -0.42 5.97 15.98
CA ILE A 125 -1.26 6.03 17.18
C ILE A 125 -2.27 7.14 16.98
N ILE A 126 -3.54 6.79 17.13
CA ILE A 126 -4.66 7.68 16.91
C ILE A 126 -5.56 7.77 18.15
N GLU A 127 -6.21 8.92 18.33
CA GLU A 127 -7.40 9.08 19.14
C GLU A 127 -8.61 8.95 18.23
N TYR A 128 -9.52 8.03 18.57
CA TYR A 128 -10.69 7.74 17.76
C TYR A 128 -11.98 7.99 18.55
N PRO A 129 -12.91 8.84 18.05
CA PRO A 129 -14.17 9.11 18.69
C PRO A 129 -15.19 8.00 18.39
N VAL A 130 -15.67 7.31 19.40
CA VAL A 130 -16.71 6.27 19.31
C VAL A 130 -18.01 6.80 19.89
N GLN A 131 -19.13 6.61 19.21
CA GLN A 131 -20.45 6.94 19.71
C GLN A 131 -21.01 5.76 20.48
N THR A 132 -21.08 5.89 21.80
CA THR A 132 -21.63 4.86 22.69
C THR A 132 -23.07 5.22 23.12
N ALA A 133 -23.77 4.26 23.72
CA ALA A 133 -25.09 4.52 24.32
C ALA A 133 -25.07 5.59 25.42
N TYR A 134 -23.91 5.92 25.97
CA TYR A 134 -23.71 6.92 27.03
C TYR A 134 -23.06 8.22 26.51
N GLY A 135 -22.99 8.41 25.21
CA GLY A 135 -22.37 9.56 24.56
C GLY A 135 -21.04 9.19 23.87
N GLN A 136 -20.38 10.22 23.36
CA GLN A 136 -19.10 10.07 22.68
C GLN A 136 -17.97 9.74 23.67
N LYS A 137 -17.18 8.72 23.35
CA LYS A 137 -15.96 8.38 24.06
C LYS A 137 -14.79 8.42 23.08
N LYS A 138 -13.68 9.07 23.46
CA LYS A 138 -12.43 9.04 22.72
C LYS A 138 -11.58 7.91 23.26
N ILE A 139 -11.04 7.08 22.37
CA ILE A 139 -10.17 5.95 22.72
C ILE A 139 -8.87 6.00 21.93
N LEU A 140 -7.82 5.42 22.50
CA LEU A 140 -6.56 5.20 21.78
C LEU A 140 -6.66 3.95 20.92
N ALA A 141 -6.15 4.02 19.69
CA ALA A 141 -6.00 2.88 18.81
C ALA A 141 -4.64 2.90 18.09
N GLU A 142 -4.07 1.73 17.90
CA GLU A 142 -2.84 1.55 17.12
C GLU A 142 -3.16 0.98 15.74
N ILE A 143 -2.72 1.68 14.69
CA ILE A 143 -2.79 1.19 13.31
C ILE A 143 -1.37 0.74 12.93
N GLN A 144 -1.23 -0.55 12.63
CA GLN A 144 0.02 -1.17 12.16
C GLN A 144 -0.09 -1.38 10.66
N ILE A 145 0.85 -0.83 9.89
CA ILE A 145 0.89 -0.92 8.45
C ILE A 145 2.14 -1.72 8.06
N ARG A 146 1.97 -2.77 7.26
CA ARG A 146 3.02 -3.75 6.92
C ARG A 146 2.84 -4.28 5.51
N THR A 147 3.93 -4.77 4.93
CA THR A 147 3.84 -5.67 3.79
C THR A 147 3.40 -7.08 4.23
N LEU A 148 3.07 -7.91 3.24
CA LEU A 148 2.77 -9.34 3.49
C LEU A 148 3.96 -10.09 4.09
N ALA A 149 5.18 -9.81 3.62
CA ALA A 149 6.40 -10.45 4.12
C ALA A 149 6.71 -10.02 5.57
N MET A 150 6.61 -8.73 5.87
CA MET A 150 6.74 -8.21 7.24
C MET A 150 5.73 -8.84 8.18
N ASN A 151 4.47 -8.96 7.75
CA ASN A 151 3.41 -9.55 8.58
C ASN A 151 3.62 -11.05 8.81
N PHE A 152 4.06 -11.80 7.79
CA PHE A 152 4.38 -13.21 7.93
C PHE A 152 5.43 -13.42 9.03
N TRP A 153 6.55 -12.70 8.94
CA TRP A 153 7.61 -12.79 9.92
C TRP A 153 7.14 -12.39 11.34
N ALA A 154 6.49 -11.23 11.46
CA ALA A 154 6.03 -10.71 12.75
C ALA A 154 5.00 -11.62 13.45
N THR A 155 4.17 -12.32 12.66
CA THR A 155 3.18 -13.25 13.20
C THR A 155 3.86 -14.48 13.79
N ILE A 156 4.88 -15.02 13.10
CA ILE A 156 5.63 -16.19 13.59
C ILE A 156 6.47 -15.82 14.80
N GLU A 157 7.21 -14.69 14.74
CA GLU A 157 8.05 -14.21 15.84
C GLU A 157 7.21 -14.02 17.12
N HIS A 158 6.08 -13.33 17.02
CA HIS A 158 5.17 -13.13 18.14
C HIS A 158 4.63 -14.48 18.71
N SER A 159 4.29 -15.42 17.84
CA SER A 159 3.82 -16.76 18.27
C SER A 159 4.90 -17.52 19.03
N LEU A 160 6.16 -17.43 18.61
CA LEU A 160 7.29 -18.06 19.28
C LEU A 160 7.57 -17.41 20.63
N HIS A 161 7.58 -16.08 20.72
CA HIS A 161 7.73 -15.36 21.98
C HIS A 161 6.64 -15.72 23.00
N TYR A 162 5.39 -15.79 22.56
CA TYR A 162 4.27 -16.15 23.43
C TYR A 162 4.36 -17.57 23.96
N LYS A 163 4.74 -18.54 23.10
CA LYS A 163 4.85 -19.98 23.49
C LYS A 163 6.01 -20.26 24.43
N TYR A 164 7.13 -19.55 24.25
CA TYR A 164 8.37 -19.84 25.00
C TYR A 164 8.68 -18.86 26.13
N LYS A 165 7.72 -17.99 26.50
CA LYS A 165 7.77 -17.10 27.66
C LYS A 165 9.14 -16.40 27.85
N GLU A 166 9.58 -15.69 26.83
CA GLU A 166 10.83 -14.91 26.83
C GLU A 166 12.16 -15.69 26.94
N ASN A 167 12.12 -17.01 27.11
CA ASN A 167 13.33 -17.85 27.17
C ASN A 167 13.76 -18.35 25.77
N ILE A 168 13.83 -17.46 24.80
CA ILE A 168 14.33 -17.79 23.47
C ILE A 168 15.87 -17.74 23.49
N PRO A 169 16.57 -18.87 23.20
CA PRO A 169 18.04 -18.88 23.13
C PRO A 169 18.58 -17.91 22.09
N GLU A 170 19.75 -17.31 22.37
CA GLU A 170 20.38 -16.32 21.48
C GLU A 170 20.53 -16.81 20.05
N ARG A 171 20.96 -18.06 19.85
CA ARG A 171 21.03 -18.70 18.51
C ARG A 171 19.70 -18.63 17.75
N ILE A 172 18.56 -18.72 18.43
CA ILE A 172 17.23 -18.65 17.78
C ILE A 172 16.89 -17.18 17.45
N ARG A 173 17.24 -16.22 18.32
CA ARG A 173 17.07 -14.79 18.06
C ARG A 173 17.84 -14.35 16.81
N GLU A 174 19.11 -14.76 16.70
CA GLU A 174 19.92 -14.50 15.50
C GLU A 174 19.28 -15.10 14.24
N ARG A 175 18.72 -16.31 14.30
CA ARG A 175 18.02 -16.91 13.17
C ARG A 175 16.75 -16.17 12.80
N LEU A 176 15.99 -15.70 13.80
CA LEU A 176 14.81 -14.87 13.57
C LEU A 176 15.19 -13.55 12.93
N LYS A 177 16.29 -12.92 13.34
CA LYS A 177 16.80 -11.70 12.71
C LYS A 177 17.19 -11.95 11.25
N LYS A 178 17.92 -13.02 10.94
CA LYS A 178 18.24 -13.40 9.56
C LYS A 178 16.98 -13.67 8.70
N ALA A 179 15.94 -14.22 9.29
CA ALA A 179 14.65 -14.40 8.62
C ALA A 179 13.93 -13.06 8.36
N ALA A 180 14.07 -12.07 9.26
CA ALA A 180 13.56 -10.72 9.04
C ALA A 180 14.29 -10.02 7.89
N GLU A 181 15.62 -10.15 7.82
CA GLU A 181 16.44 -9.64 6.72
C GLU A 181 16.08 -10.30 5.38
N ALA A 182 15.77 -11.61 5.39
CA ALA A 182 15.30 -12.30 4.19
C ALA A 182 13.92 -11.81 3.73
N ALA A 183 13.01 -11.54 4.66
CA ALA A 183 11.69 -10.96 4.36
C ALA A 183 11.81 -9.54 3.79
N HIS A 184 12.75 -8.75 4.30
CA HIS A 184 13.02 -7.41 3.79
C HIS A 184 13.57 -7.45 2.34
N ARG A 185 14.55 -8.32 2.07
CA ARG A 185 15.07 -8.50 0.71
C ARG A 185 13.99 -9.01 -0.26
N LEU A 186 13.06 -9.83 0.20
CA LEU A 186 11.93 -10.24 -0.62
C LEU A 186 11.04 -9.05 -0.99
N ASP A 187 10.77 -8.14 -0.04
CA ASP A 187 10.00 -6.93 -0.30
C ASP A 187 10.70 -6.02 -1.33
N GLU A 188 12.04 -5.86 -1.23
CA GLU A 188 12.84 -5.08 -2.19
C GLU A 188 12.78 -5.69 -3.58
N GLU A 189 13.05 -7.00 -3.72
CA GLU A 189 13.02 -7.72 -5.00
C GLU A 189 11.64 -7.64 -5.67
N MET A 190 10.56 -7.81 -4.89
CA MET A 190 9.19 -7.72 -5.42
C MET A 190 8.85 -6.31 -5.88
N TRP A 191 9.39 -5.28 -5.22
CA TRP A 191 9.23 -3.90 -5.65
C TRP A 191 9.97 -3.63 -6.98
N GLU A 192 11.21 -4.10 -7.13
CA GLU A 192 12.00 -3.98 -8.37
C GLU A 192 11.30 -4.67 -9.54
N ILE A 193 10.84 -5.93 -9.35
CA ILE A 193 10.07 -6.67 -10.35
C ILE A 193 8.82 -5.90 -10.78
N ARG A 194 8.07 -5.33 -9.85
CA ARG A 194 6.89 -4.52 -10.17
C ARG A 194 7.26 -3.32 -11.03
N ASP A 195 8.32 -2.60 -10.67
CA ASP A 195 8.76 -1.41 -11.41
C ASP A 195 9.19 -1.78 -12.84
N GLU A 196 9.93 -2.86 -13.01
CA GLU A 196 10.29 -3.39 -14.33
C GLU A 196 9.06 -3.74 -15.17
N VAL A 197 8.05 -4.41 -14.59
CA VAL A 197 6.80 -4.76 -15.28
C VAL A 197 6.04 -3.51 -15.70
N ILE A 198 5.90 -2.52 -14.81
CA ILE A 198 5.22 -1.26 -15.12
C ILE A 198 5.94 -0.51 -16.24
N ASN A 199 7.27 -0.46 -16.21
CA ASN A 199 8.07 0.21 -17.23
C ASN A 199 7.96 -0.49 -18.59
N ALA A 200 7.97 -1.83 -18.60
CA ALA A 200 7.75 -2.62 -19.81
C ALA A 200 6.35 -2.38 -20.41
N GLN A 201 5.31 -2.33 -19.57
CA GLN A 201 3.94 -2.03 -20.00
C GLN A 201 3.82 -0.63 -20.61
N LYS A 202 4.39 0.40 -19.96
CA LYS A 202 4.40 1.77 -20.51
C LYS A 202 5.10 1.84 -21.86
N LEU A 203 6.22 1.14 -22.02
CA LEU A 203 6.93 1.07 -23.29
C LEU A 203 6.10 0.41 -24.38
N PHE A 204 5.39 -0.67 -24.04
CA PHE A 204 4.48 -1.37 -24.95
C PHE A 204 3.31 -0.48 -25.39
N GLU A 205 2.68 0.24 -24.45
CA GLU A 205 1.59 1.18 -24.75
C GLU A 205 2.06 2.31 -25.68
N VAL A 206 3.23 2.91 -25.40
CA VAL A 206 3.81 3.95 -26.26
C VAL A 206 4.06 3.40 -27.67
N LYS A 207 4.59 2.18 -27.79
CA LYS A 207 4.83 1.55 -29.10
C LYS A 207 3.50 1.31 -29.82
N SER A 208 2.51 0.72 -29.15
CA SER A 208 1.20 0.41 -29.72
C SER A 208 0.47 1.67 -30.22
N ASN A 209 0.45 2.73 -29.39
CA ASN A 209 -0.15 4.01 -29.74
C ASN A 209 0.56 4.69 -30.93
N THR A 210 1.89 4.61 -30.98
CA THR A 210 2.67 5.13 -32.09
C THR A 210 2.34 4.40 -33.40
N VAL A 211 2.31 3.07 -33.36
CA VAL A 211 1.95 2.23 -34.52
C VAL A 211 0.54 2.52 -35.01
N SER A 212 -0.44 2.56 -34.11
CA SER A 212 -1.83 2.89 -34.46
C SER A 212 -1.93 4.27 -35.15
N SER A 213 -1.19 5.25 -34.62
CA SER A 213 -1.13 6.59 -35.19
C SER A 213 -0.47 6.60 -36.59
N ILE A 214 0.59 5.83 -36.80
CA ILE A 214 1.23 5.70 -38.13
C ILE A 214 0.25 5.12 -39.14
N VAL A 215 -0.39 3.98 -38.80
CA VAL A 215 -1.35 3.30 -39.70
C VAL A 215 -2.53 4.23 -40.05
N ASN A 216 -3.10 4.94 -39.08
CA ASN A 216 -4.19 5.86 -39.29
C ASN A 216 -3.78 7.03 -40.23
N ASN A 217 -2.58 7.57 -40.05
CA ASN A 217 -2.10 8.66 -40.93
C ASN A 217 -1.77 8.19 -42.34
N ILE A 218 -1.25 6.96 -42.52
CA ILE A 218 -1.05 6.34 -43.86
C ILE A 218 -2.43 6.13 -44.53
N GLN A 219 -3.42 5.65 -43.80
CA GLN A 219 -4.78 5.52 -44.34
C GLN A 219 -5.38 6.86 -44.76
N LEU A 220 -5.16 7.91 -43.95
CA LEU A 220 -5.58 9.27 -44.26
C LEU A 220 -4.94 9.78 -45.56
N LEU A 221 -3.64 9.56 -45.76
CA LEU A 221 -2.96 9.90 -47.02
C LEU A 221 -3.59 9.18 -48.22
N ASN A 222 -3.98 7.92 -48.07
CA ASN A 222 -4.69 7.20 -49.12
C ASN A 222 -6.07 7.83 -49.44
N LEU A 223 -6.81 8.23 -48.39
CA LEU A 223 -8.17 8.80 -48.54
C LEU A 223 -8.12 10.20 -49.25
N ILE A 224 -7.11 11.00 -48.97
CA ILE A 224 -6.92 12.30 -49.63
C ILE A 224 -6.21 12.17 -51.00
N GLY A 225 -6.10 10.98 -51.55
CA GLY A 225 -5.58 10.71 -52.88
C GLY A 225 -4.05 10.67 -53.01
N ARG A 226 -3.31 10.75 -51.87
CA ARG A 226 -1.83 10.72 -51.83
C ARG A 226 -1.30 9.28 -51.76
N LYS A 227 -1.66 8.46 -52.73
CA LYS A 227 -1.32 7.04 -52.76
C LYS A 227 0.19 6.76 -52.85
N GLY A 228 0.95 7.64 -53.51
CA GLY A 228 2.42 7.49 -53.64
C GLY A 228 3.11 7.65 -52.28
N GLU A 229 2.81 8.73 -51.55
CA GLU A 229 3.35 8.97 -50.21
C GLU A 229 2.88 7.93 -49.20
N ALA A 230 1.60 7.52 -49.28
CA ALA A 230 1.10 6.46 -48.41
C ALA A 230 1.86 5.16 -48.58
N ARG A 231 2.19 4.75 -49.81
CA ARG A 231 2.98 3.55 -50.11
C ARG A 231 4.44 3.66 -49.58
N GLU A 232 5.08 4.82 -49.81
CA GLU A 232 6.44 5.07 -49.33
C GLU A 232 6.51 4.97 -47.79
N PHE A 233 5.53 5.57 -47.08
CA PHE A 233 5.47 5.49 -45.61
C PHE A 233 5.13 4.10 -45.12
N GLN A 234 4.32 3.34 -45.85
CA GLN A 234 4.02 1.94 -45.54
C GLN A 234 5.30 1.08 -45.61
N GLU A 235 6.08 1.20 -46.67
CA GLU A 235 7.34 0.48 -46.84
C GLU A 235 8.36 0.84 -45.73
N LYS A 236 8.47 2.13 -45.39
CA LYS A 236 9.31 2.60 -44.27
C LYS A 236 8.84 2.05 -42.91
N PHE A 237 7.53 2.04 -42.69
CA PHE A 237 6.96 1.47 -41.46
C PHE A 237 7.25 0.00 -41.29
N GLU A 238 7.07 -0.80 -42.37
CA GLU A 238 7.35 -2.25 -42.37
C GLU A 238 8.83 -2.51 -42.02
N ALA A 239 9.76 -1.79 -42.63
CA ALA A 239 11.18 -1.92 -42.37
C ALA A 239 11.58 -1.53 -40.94
N LEU A 240 10.93 -0.54 -40.33
CA LEU A 240 11.16 -0.13 -38.95
C LEU A 240 10.48 -1.03 -37.93
N TRP A 241 9.32 -1.60 -38.30
CA TRP A 241 8.59 -2.52 -37.44
C TRP A 241 9.40 -3.77 -37.10
N GLU A 242 10.09 -4.35 -38.08
CA GLU A 242 10.97 -5.49 -37.89
C GLU A 242 12.15 -5.19 -36.93
N LYS A 243 12.67 -3.96 -36.94
CA LYS A 243 13.76 -3.53 -36.05
C LYS A 243 13.32 -3.31 -34.60
N GLY A 244 12.03 -3.07 -34.37
CA GLY A 244 11.43 -2.94 -33.05
C GLY A 244 11.76 -1.67 -32.27
N ASN A 245 12.46 -0.70 -32.85
CA ASN A 245 12.88 0.55 -32.18
C ASN A 245 11.74 1.58 -32.13
N VAL A 246 11.33 1.96 -30.92
CA VAL A 246 10.24 2.93 -30.68
C VAL A 246 10.66 4.35 -31.06
N GLY A 247 11.94 4.71 -30.94
CA GLY A 247 12.47 6.01 -31.32
C GLY A 247 12.27 6.28 -32.82
N ASP A 248 12.70 5.34 -33.67
CA ASP A 248 12.59 5.44 -35.13
C ASP A 248 11.11 5.49 -35.56
N LEU A 249 10.22 4.75 -34.89
CA LEU A 249 8.78 4.81 -35.15
C LEU A 249 8.17 6.17 -34.81
N LYS A 250 8.63 6.84 -33.74
CA LYS A 250 8.19 8.20 -33.39
C LYS A 250 8.65 9.24 -34.41
N GLU A 251 9.88 9.11 -34.92
CA GLU A 251 10.40 10.00 -35.98
C GLU A 251 9.62 9.82 -37.28
N LEU A 252 9.33 8.58 -37.65
CA LEU A 252 8.46 8.30 -38.79
C LEU A 252 7.06 8.93 -38.62
N LEU A 253 6.45 8.75 -37.45
CA LEU A 253 5.14 9.33 -37.16
C LEU A 253 5.18 10.86 -37.25
N HIS A 254 6.20 11.51 -36.74
CA HIS A 254 6.38 12.96 -36.84
C HIS A 254 6.44 13.41 -38.30
N THR A 255 7.21 12.69 -39.12
CA THR A 255 7.34 12.95 -40.56
C THR A 255 6.01 12.82 -41.29
N ILE A 256 5.28 11.75 -41.03
CA ILE A 256 3.94 11.52 -41.65
C ILE A 256 2.97 12.61 -41.25
N LYS A 257 2.89 12.96 -39.96
CA LYS A 257 2.01 14.04 -39.47
C LYS A 257 2.32 15.38 -40.14
N TYR A 258 3.58 15.70 -40.30
CA TYR A 258 3.98 16.93 -41.03
C TYR A 258 3.48 16.95 -42.47
N VAL A 259 3.63 15.83 -43.18
CA VAL A 259 3.15 15.66 -44.56
C VAL A 259 1.62 15.79 -44.64
N VAL A 260 0.89 15.10 -43.76
CA VAL A 260 -0.58 15.14 -43.67
C VAL A 260 -1.06 16.58 -43.43
N ALA A 261 -0.48 17.28 -42.41
CA ALA A 261 -0.86 18.65 -42.07
C ALA A 261 -0.66 19.62 -43.25
N ARG A 262 0.42 19.43 -44.02
CA ARG A 262 0.71 20.28 -45.20
C ARG A 262 -0.38 20.11 -46.27
N PHE A 263 -0.93 18.95 -46.46
CA PHE A 263 -1.99 18.75 -47.46
C PHE A 263 -3.37 19.17 -47.00
N GLN A 264 -3.66 19.08 -45.68
CA GLN A 264 -4.91 19.59 -45.11
C GLN A 264 -5.01 21.13 -45.08
N ALA A 265 -3.88 21.84 -45.13
CA ALA A 265 -3.86 23.28 -45.15
C ALA A 265 -4.07 23.91 -46.56
N PHE A 266 -4.16 23.11 -47.61
CA PHE A 266 -4.34 23.53 -48.99
C PHE A 266 -5.73 23.19 -49.59
N ASP A 267 -6.60 22.53 -48.80
CA ASP A 267 -8.04 22.34 -49.06
C ASP A 267 -8.86 23.35 -48.22
#